data_5328694f494cc2d9763de113c886c7a1
#
_entry.id   5328694f494cc2d9763de113c886c7a1
#
_cell.length_a   1.000
_cell.length_b   1.000
_cell.length_c   1.000
_cell.angle_alpha   90.00
_cell.angle_beta   90.00
_cell.angle_gamma   90.00
#
_symmetry.space_group_name_H-M   'P 1'
#
loop_
_entity.id
_entity.type
_entity.pdbx_description
1 polymer ?
#
loop_
_entity_poly.entity_id
_entity_poly.type
_entity_poly.pdbx_seq_one_letter_code
_entity_poly.pdbx_strand_id
1 'polypeptide(L)'
;MFLKNISEKLKSNSSPYDEWVGFRSINLKPVDYIKIQNQYRSSLLSFVNIAKSWGIEPILMTQFSRLNTDDTFIKMNYGESGNEIPYEDFVKYYDIFNEIVRDVAKNENCILIDLDNEIPSTSKYIYDTAHVNNEGSFLVARIISKIISEKFNFYKLKTE
;
A
#
# COMPACT_ATOMS: atom_id res chain seq x y z
N MET A 1 -11.76 1.13 -43.54
CA MET A 1 -11.97 -0.08 -42.71
C MET A 1 -10.83 -0.32 -41.73
N PHE A 2 -9.60 0.03 -42.04
CA PHE A 2 -8.42 -0.20 -41.18
C PHE A 2 -8.34 0.71 -39.91
N LEU A 3 -8.79 1.94 -40.03
CA LEU A 3 -8.72 2.91 -38.90
C LEU A 3 -9.78 2.69 -37.81
N LYS A 4 -10.89 2.04 -38.13
CA LYS A 4 -11.94 1.71 -37.16
C LYS A 4 -11.47 0.62 -36.17
N ASN A 5 -10.70 -0.35 -36.66
CA ASN A 5 -10.17 -1.44 -35.84
C ASN A 5 -9.06 -1.00 -34.90
N ILE A 6 -8.33 0.08 -35.22
CA ILE A 6 -7.29 0.63 -34.35
C ILE A 6 -7.95 1.43 -33.21
N SER A 7 -9.02 2.18 -33.47
CA SER A 7 -9.73 2.93 -32.45
C SER A 7 -10.48 2.05 -31.45
N GLU A 8 -10.97 0.89 -31.90
CA GLU A 8 -11.61 -0.09 -31.01
C GLU A 8 -10.57 -0.85 -30.15
N LYS A 9 -9.39 -1.17 -30.70
CA LYS A 9 -8.28 -1.75 -29.94
C LYS A 9 -7.69 -0.79 -28.92
N LEU A 10 -7.67 0.51 -29.21
CA LEU A 10 -7.19 1.53 -28.25
C LEU A 10 -8.23 1.83 -27.16
N LYS A 11 -9.52 1.59 -27.42
CA LYS A 11 -10.58 1.74 -26.41
C LYS A 11 -10.69 0.55 -25.47
N SER A 12 -10.17 -0.63 -25.84
CA SER A 12 -10.27 -1.83 -25.01
C SER A 12 -9.20 -1.95 -23.92
N ASN A 13 -8.20 -1.05 -23.90
CA ASN A 13 -7.07 -1.14 -22.96
C ASN A 13 -7.00 -0.02 -21.92
N SER A 14 -7.97 0.87 -21.86
CA SER A 14 -8.08 1.80 -20.74
C SER A 14 -9.20 1.32 -19.83
N SER A 15 -8.91 0.34 -18.99
CA SER A 15 -9.70 0.14 -17.79
C SER A 15 -9.54 1.41 -16.95
N PRO A 16 -10.62 2.10 -16.55
CA PRO A 16 -10.52 3.20 -15.59
C PRO A 16 -10.17 2.69 -14.18
N TYR A 17 -9.85 1.42 -14.07
CA TYR A 17 -9.63 0.69 -12.84
C TYR A 17 -8.15 0.37 -12.72
N ASP A 18 -7.69 0.37 -11.50
CA ASP A 18 -6.35 0.10 -10.99
C ASP A 18 -5.44 -0.67 -11.96
N GLU A 19 -4.23 -0.18 -12.17
CA GLU A 19 -3.18 -0.81 -13.00
C GLU A 19 -2.90 -2.27 -12.57
N TRP A 20 -3.23 -2.65 -11.34
CA TRP A 20 -3.09 -4.00 -10.80
C TRP A 20 -4.09 -5.02 -11.37
N VAL A 21 -5.17 -4.56 -12.00
CA VAL A 21 -6.21 -5.42 -12.62
C VAL A 21 -5.70 -6.20 -13.84
N GLY A 22 -4.51 -5.90 -14.34
CA GLY A 22 -3.95 -6.49 -15.55
C GLY A 22 -3.12 -7.75 -15.38
N PHE A 23 -2.84 -8.19 -14.16
CA PHE A 23 -2.06 -9.41 -13.95
C PHE A 23 -2.93 -10.66 -14.17
N ARG A 24 -2.86 -11.23 -15.36
CA ARG A 24 -3.40 -12.57 -15.61
C ARG A 24 -2.54 -13.57 -14.90
N SER A 25 -3.09 -14.26 -13.94
CA SER A 25 -2.41 -15.36 -13.33
C SER A 25 -2.34 -16.55 -14.27
N ILE A 26 -1.27 -17.22 -14.15
CA ILE A 26 -0.98 -18.47 -14.79
C ILE A 26 -0.94 -19.49 -13.67
N ASN A 27 -1.98 -20.30 -13.49
CA ASN A 27 -2.01 -21.44 -12.55
C ASN A 27 -1.32 -21.16 -11.21
N LEU A 28 -1.87 -20.31 -10.37
CA LEU A 28 -1.33 -20.06 -9.06
C LEU A 28 -1.42 -21.32 -8.20
N LYS A 29 -0.27 -21.76 -7.73
CA LYS A 29 -0.22 -22.71 -6.61
C LYS A 29 -0.86 -22.05 -5.39
N PRO A 30 -1.47 -22.84 -4.48
CA PRO A 30 -1.96 -22.29 -3.22
C PRO A 30 -0.88 -21.43 -2.58
N VAL A 31 -1.28 -20.23 -2.16
CA VAL A 31 -0.34 -19.25 -1.61
C VAL A 31 0.14 -19.72 -0.25
N ASP A 32 1.45 -19.86 -0.11
CA ASP A 32 2.09 -20.13 1.18
C ASP A 32 2.22 -18.82 1.96
N TYR A 33 1.17 -18.48 2.71
CA TYR A 33 1.11 -17.28 3.55
C TYR A 33 2.27 -17.20 4.54
N ILE A 34 2.65 -18.32 5.14
CA ILE A 34 3.75 -18.38 6.13
C ILE A 34 5.06 -17.98 5.47
N LYS A 35 5.32 -18.53 4.31
CA LYS A 35 6.54 -18.21 3.55
C LYS A 35 6.59 -16.73 3.17
N ILE A 36 5.49 -16.17 2.69
CA ILE A 36 5.42 -14.75 2.31
C ILE A 36 5.62 -13.86 3.53
N GLN A 37 4.96 -14.14 4.65
CA GLN A 37 5.13 -13.40 5.90
C GLN A 37 6.59 -13.42 6.36
N ASN A 38 7.22 -14.59 6.37
CA ASN A 38 8.60 -14.72 6.79
C ASN A 38 9.57 -13.99 5.85
N GLN A 39 9.35 -14.05 4.55
CA GLN A 39 10.15 -13.32 3.56
C GLN A 39 10.01 -11.81 3.71
N TYR A 40 8.77 -11.31 3.85
CA TYR A 40 8.53 -9.88 4.01
C TYR A 40 9.15 -9.36 5.31
N ARG A 41 8.93 -10.06 6.44
CA ARG A 41 9.54 -9.72 7.74
C ARG A 41 11.07 -9.70 7.65
N SER A 42 11.68 -10.69 7.04
CA SER A 42 13.14 -10.78 6.89
C SER A 42 13.69 -9.64 6.03
N SER A 43 12.99 -9.29 4.95
CA SER A 43 13.38 -8.17 4.09
C SER A 43 13.30 -6.84 4.84
N LEU A 44 12.24 -6.63 5.60
CA LEU A 44 12.04 -5.41 6.38
C LEU A 44 13.08 -5.29 7.51
N LEU A 45 13.38 -6.38 8.22
CA LEU A 45 14.45 -6.43 9.22
C LEU A 45 15.83 -6.15 8.60
N SER A 46 16.09 -6.69 7.41
CA SER A 46 17.35 -6.42 6.70
C SER A 46 17.48 -4.93 6.36
N PHE A 47 16.40 -4.30 5.87
CA PHE A 47 16.37 -2.86 5.62
C PHE A 47 16.67 -2.06 6.90
N VAL A 48 15.99 -2.36 8.01
CA VAL A 48 16.18 -1.68 9.30
C VAL A 48 17.63 -1.82 9.78
N ASN A 49 18.18 -3.05 9.75
CA ASN A 49 19.53 -3.32 10.22
C ASN A 49 20.59 -2.59 9.38
N ILE A 50 20.42 -2.57 8.05
CA ILE A 50 21.32 -1.83 7.15
C ILE A 50 21.26 -0.33 7.48
N ALA A 51 20.06 0.26 7.57
CA ALA A 51 19.91 1.67 7.91
C ALA A 51 20.62 2.03 9.23
N LYS A 52 20.35 1.27 10.28
CA LYS A 52 20.97 1.47 11.61
C LYS A 52 22.48 1.31 11.60
N SER A 53 23.01 0.36 10.82
CA SER A 53 24.47 0.16 10.72
C SER A 53 25.20 1.35 10.09
N TRP A 54 24.47 2.17 9.35
CA TRP A 54 24.98 3.43 8.75
C TRP A 54 24.62 4.67 9.57
N GLY A 55 24.05 4.49 10.77
CA GLY A 55 23.60 5.61 11.62
C GLY A 55 22.38 6.34 11.05
N ILE A 56 21.61 5.69 10.18
CA ILE A 56 20.39 6.24 9.61
C ILE A 56 19.20 5.78 10.44
N GLU A 57 18.33 6.72 10.85
CA GLU A 57 17.09 6.41 11.56
C GLU A 57 16.03 5.90 10.56
N PRO A 58 15.63 4.61 10.64
CA PRO A 58 14.61 4.08 9.74
C PRO A 58 13.22 4.50 10.19
N ILE A 59 12.40 4.95 9.24
CA ILE A 59 10.98 5.21 9.43
C ILE A 59 10.21 4.15 8.66
N LEU A 60 9.37 3.40 9.36
CA LEU A 60 8.49 2.42 8.74
C LEU A 60 7.08 2.98 8.59
N MET A 61 6.41 2.62 7.51
CA MET A 61 5.10 3.14 7.21
C MET A 61 4.17 2.02 6.74
N THR A 62 2.96 1.97 7.30
CA THR A 62 1.92 1.06 6.83
C THR A 62 1.28 1.57 5.55
N GLN A 63 0.70 0.65 4.76
CA GLN A 63 0.00 0.97 3.53
C GLN A 63 -1.49 1.03 3.77
N PHE A 64 -2.09 2.20 3.61
CA PHE A 64 -3.55 2.35 3.61
C PHE A 64 -4.18 1.68 2.39
N SER A 65 -5.44 1.28 2.52
CA SER A 65 -6.21 0.75 1.39
C SER A 65 -7.70 1.06 1.52
N ARG A 66 -8.44 0.85 0.43
CA ARG A 66 -9.91 0.91 0.38
C ARG A 66 -10.52 -0.49 0.28
N LEU A 67 -9.78 -1.51 0.71
CA LEU A 67 -10.21 -2.90 0.62
C LEU A 67 -11.27 -3.28 1.68
N ASN A 68 -11.20 -2.69 2.87
CA ASN A 68 -12.10 -3.02 3.99
C ASN A 68 -13.43 -2.23 3.93
N THR A 69 -14.00 -2.05 2.74
CA THR A 69 -15.28 -1.36 2.54
C THR A 69 -16.28 -2.29 1.88
N ASP A 70 -17.57 -2.03 2.10
CA ASP A 70 -18.65 -2.66 1.32
C ASP A 70 -18.79 -2.08 -0.08
N ASP A 71 -17.73 -1.47 -0.60
CA ASP A 71 -17.70 -0.84 -1.90
C ASP A 71 -17.72 -1.90 -3.01
N THR A 72 -18.89 -2.03 -3.63
CA THR A 72 -19.12 -2.98 -4.73
C THR A 72 -18.14 -2.75 -5.89
N PHE A 73 -17.78 -1.50 -6.15
CA PHE A 73 -16.83 -1.13 -7.19
C PHE A 73 -15.45 -1.74 -6.96
N ILE A 74 -14.96 -1.70 -5.73
CA ILE A 74 -13.66 -2.31 -5.37
C ILE A 74 -13.77 -3.84 -5.46
N LYS A 75 -14.84 -4.44 -4.91
CA LYS A 75 -15.05 -5.89 -4.91
C LYS A 75 -15.15 -6.48 -6.32
N MET A 76 -15.83 -5.81 -7.25
CA MET A 76 -15.96 -6.25 -8.65
C MET A 76 -14.62 -6.39 -9.38
N ASN A 77 -13.61 -5.60 -8.99
CA ASN A 77 -12.28 -5.68 -9.60
C ASN A 77 -11.53 -6.98 -9.25
N TYR A 78 -11.95 -7.71 -8.21
CA TYR A 78 -11.27 -8.92 -7.72
C TYR A 78 -12.05 -10.22 -7.98
N GLY A 79 -13.32 -10.17 -8.37
CA GLY A 79 -14.19 -11.36 -8.46
C GLY A 79 -14.46 -11.88 -9.85
N GLU A 80 -14.68 -11.00 -10.82
CA GLU A 80 -15.25 -11.37 -12.12
C GLU A 80 -14.31 -11.21 -13.32
N SER A 81 -13.20 -10.51 -13.16
CA SER A 81 -12.32 -10.15 -14.28
C SER A 81 -11.15 -11.11 -14.51
N GLY A 82 -11.17 -12.31 -13.91
CA GLY A 82 -10.09 -13.29 -14.04
C GLY A 82 -8.82 -12.92 -13.24
N ASN A 83 -8.94 -12.04 -12.26
CA ASN A 83 -7.93 -11.86 -11.25
C ASN A 83 -7.94 -13.07 -10.32
N GLU A 84 -6.81 -13.68 -10.16
CA GLU A 84 -6.66 -15.01 -9.59
C GLU A 84 -6.50 -14.98 -8.08
N ILE A 85 -6.35 -13.81 -7.48
CA ILE A 85 -6.37 -13.66 -6.02
C ILE A 85 -7.79 -13.26 -5.62
N PRO A 86 -8.50 -14.09 -4.86
CA PRO A 86 -9.79 -13.73 -4.30
C PRO A 86 -9.71 -12.44 -3.48
N TYR A 87 -10.79 -11.67 -3.47
CA TYR A 87 -10.84 -10.40 -2.73
C TYR A 87 -10.47 -10.56 -1.26
N GLU A 88 -10.98 -11.60 -0.60
CA GLU A 88 -10.70 -11.88 0.81
C GLU A 88 -9.21 -12.18 1.07
N ASP A 89 -8.55 -12.86 0.13
CA ASP A 89 -7.12 -13.12 0.21
C ASP A 89 -6.32 -11.83 0.05
N PHE A 90 -6.76 -10.94 -0.83
CA PHE A 90 -6.11 -9.65 -1.05
C PHE A 90 -6.22 -8.74 0.18
N VAL A 91 -7.41 -8.66 0.79
CA VAL A 91 -7.62 -7.98 2.09
C VAL A 91 -6.66 -8.53 3.13
N LYS A 92 -6.64 -9.84 3.28
CA LYS A 92 -5.77 -10.53 4.25
C LYS A 92 -4.28 -10.25 4.03
N TYR A 93 -3.83 -10.08 2.79
CA TYR A 93 -2.42 -9.70 2.53
C TYR A 93 -2.11 -8.31 3.05
N TYR A 94 -2.98 -7.33 2.81
CA TYR A 94 -2.77 -5.97 3.31
C TYR A 94 -2.70 -5.96 4.84
N ASP A 95 -3.63 -6.66 5.51
CA ASP A 95 -3.65 -6.77 6.97
C ASP A 95 -2.36 -7.39 7.51
N ILE A 96 -1.95 -8.52 6.92
CA ILE A 96 -0.74 -9.23 7.31
C ILE A 96 0.52 -8.35 7.15
N PHE A 97 0.66 -7.68 6.03
CA PHE A 97 1.84 -6.85 5.78
C PHE A 97 1.87 -5.64 6.71
N ASN A 98 0.74 -4.99 6.95
CA ASN A 98 0.65 -3.89 7.88
C ASN A 98 0.98 -4.31 9.32
N GLU A 99 0.48 -5.46 9.77
CA GLU A 99 0.83 -6.01 11.09
C GLU A 99 2.34 -6.32 11.20
N ILE A 100 2.96 -6.85 10.16
CA ILE A 100 4.41 -7.07 10.15
C ILE A 100 5.18 -5.75 10.26
N VAL A 101 4.75 -4.70 9.57
CA VAL A 101 5.35 -3.37 9.67
C VAL A 101 5.26 -2.83 11.09
N ARG A 102 4.08 -2.92 11.73
CA ARG A 102 3.85 -2.50 13.11
C ARG A 102 4.74 -3.27 14.09
N ASP A 103 4.76 -4.60 13.95
CA ASP A 103 5.60 -5.47 14.78
C ASP A 103 7.09 -5.15 14.67
N VAL A 104 7.59 -5.02 13.44
CA VAL A 104 9.01 -4.70 13.21
C VAL A 104 9.34 -3.30 13.73
N ALA A 105 8.48 -2.31 13.48
CA ALA A 105 8.69 -0.97 14.01
C ALA A 105 8.80 -0.97 15.54
N LYS A 106 7.91 -1.68 16.21
CA LYS A 106 7.89 -1.81 17.66
C LYS A 106 9.12 -2.53 18.20
N ASN A 107 9.43 -3.70 17.65
CA ASN A 107 10.51 -4.56 18.17
C ASN A 107 11.90 -3.97 17.90
N GLU A 108 12.03 -3.27 16.77
CA GLU A 108 13.27 -2.61 16.38
C GLU A 108 13.36 -1.15 16.87
N ASN A 109 12.38 -0.67 17.60
CA ASN A 109 12.31 0.72 18.08
C ASN A 109 12.47 1.74 16.93
N CYS A 110 11.79 1.50 15.81
CA CYS A 110 11.74 2.41 14.67
C CYS A 110 10.56 3.38 14.80
N ILE A 111 10.66 4.52 14.14
CA ILE A 111 9.52 5.42 13.99
C ILE A 111 8.49 4.74 13.09
N LEU A 112 7.24 4.64 13.57
CA LEU A 112 6.10 4.15 12.78
C LEU A 112 5.24 5.32 12.34
N ILE A 113 4.90 5.34 11.04
CA ILE A 113 3.83 6.17 10.49
C ILE A 113 2.70 5.23 10.08
N ASP A 114 1.66 5.13 10.90
CA ASP A 114 0.57 4.16 10.71
C ASP A 114 -0.55 4.74 9.82
N LEU A 115 -0.26 4.90 8.53
CA LEU A 115 -1.20 5.46 7.56
C LEU A 115 -2.45 4.60 7.38
N ASP A 116 -2.35 3.29 7.57
CA ASP A 116 -3.49 2.37 7.48
C ASP A 116 -4.57 2.70 8.53
N ASN A 117 -4.17 3.05 9.74
CA ASN A 117 -5.10 3.47 10.78
C ASN A 117 -5.50 4.96 10.69
N GLU A 118 -4.67 5.80 10.08
CA GLU A 118 -4.87 7.25 10.04
C GLU A 118 -5.69 7.72 8.82
N ILE A 119 -5.64 6.97 7.70
CA ILE A 119 -6.33 7.32 6.45
C ILE A 119 -7.69 6.59 6.41
N PRO A 120 -8.81 7.32 6.40
CA PRO A 120 -10.11 6.67 6.26
C PRO A 120 -10.24 5.94 4.92
N SER A 121 -10.66 4.67 4.97
CA SER A 121 -10.85 3.80 3.81
C SER A 121 -12.09 4.18 3.00
N THR A 122 -12.08 5.36 2.36
CA THR A 122 -13.22 5.90 1.61
C THR A 122 -12.80 6.51 0.27
N SER A 123 -13.75 6.59 -0.68
CA SER A 123 -13.54 7.24 -1.99
C SER A 123 -13.20 8.73 -1.88
N LYS A 124 -13.44 9.34 -0.73
CA LYS A 124 -13.06 10.73 -0.47
C LYS A 124 -11.54 10.92 -0.53
N TYR A 125 -10.77 9.93 -0.08
CA TYR A 125 -9.32 10.02 0.01
C TYR A 125 -8.60 9.05 -0.93
N ILE A 126 -9.20 7.89 -1.20
CA ILE A 126 -8.61 6.80 -1.98
C ILE A 126 -9.52 6.53 -3.18
N TYR A 127 -9.04 6.83 -4.40
CA TYR A 127 -9.91 6.74 -5.58
C TYR A 127 -10.10 5.32 -6.12
N ASP A 128 -9.14 4.43 -5.92
CA ASP A 128 -9.21 3.01 -6.27
C ASP A 128 -8.93 2.11 -5.06
N THR A 129 -8.11 1.08 -5.18
CA THR A 129 -7.74 0.18 -4.09
C THR A 129 -6.76 0.79 -3.10
N ALA A 130 -5.76 1.55 -3.58
CA ALA A 130 -4.63 2.01 -2.78
C ALA A 130 -4.08 3.38 -3.16
N HIS A 131 -4.54 3.98 -4.27
CA HIS A 131 -4.04 5.27 -4.71
C HIS A 131 -4.89 6.41 -4.17
N VAL A 132 -4.22 7.41 -3.61
CA VAL A 132 -4.89 8.61 -3.09
C VAL A 132 -5.24 9.59 -4.21
N ASN A 133 -6.37 10.28 -4.04
CA ASN A 133 -6.69 11.49 -4.78
C ASN A 133 -5.99 12.72 -4.16
N ASN A 134 -6.28 13.91 -4.65
CA ASN A 134 -5.67 15.14 -4.14
C ASN A 134 -5.94 15.35 -2.64
N GLU A 135 -7.17 15.14 -2.16
CA GLU A 135 -7.50 15.27 -0.74
C GLU A 135 -6.76 14.25 0.12
N GLY A 136 -6.66 13.01 -0.36
CA GLY A 136 -5.88 11.96 0.29
C GLY A 136 -4.39 12.28 0.33
N SER A 137 -3.83 12.81 -0.77
CA SER A 137 -2.42 13.23 -0.81
C SER A 137 -2.11 14.32 0.21
N PHE A 138 -3.00 15.31 0.36
CA PHE A 138 -2.86 16.34 1.40
C PHE A 138 -2.96 15.76 2.81
N LEU A 139 -3.87 14.80 3.03
CA LEU A 139 -4.01 14.15 4.33
C LEU A 139 -2.76 13.35 4.69
N VAL A 140 -2.25 12.52 3.77
CA VAL A 140 -1.00 11.78 3.94
C VAL A 140 0.17 12.71 4.26
N ALA A 141 0.36 13.77 3.46
CA ALA A 141 1.43 14.74 3.69
C ALA A 141 1.36 15.40 5.06
N ARG A 142 0.16 15.74 5.53
CA ARG A 142 -0.07 16.34 6.85
C ARG A 142 0.29 15.38 7.98
N ILE A 143 -0.12 14.10 7.88
CA ILE A 143 0.18 13.07 8.88
C ILE A 143 1.69 12.86 8.98
N ILE A 144 2.35 12.63 7.84
CA ILE A 144 3.80 12.43 7.76
C ILE A 144 4.55 13.64 8.34
N SER A 145 4.19 14.86 7.91
CA SER A 145 4.82 16.09 8.38
C SER A 145 4.69 16.28 9.88
N LYS A 146 3.51 15.99 10.44
CA LYS A 146 3.26 16.06 11.88
C LYS A 146 4.19 15.12 12.65
N ILE A 147 4.19 13.83 12.30
CA ILE A 147 4.97 12.81 13.00
C ILE A 147 6.49 13.12 12.92
N ILE A 148 6.96 13.49 11.72
CA ILE A 148 8.37 13.83 11.52
C ILE A 148 8.74 15.08 12.34
N SER A 149 7.91 16.12 12.35
CA SER A 149 8.18 17.34 13.11
C SER A 149 8.22 17.09 14.62
N GLU A 150 7.35 16.22 15.13
CA GLU A 150 7.32 15.83 16.53
C GLU A 150 8.57 15.03 16.95
N LYS A 151 9.06 14.16 16.07
CA LYS A 151 10.19 13.27 16.38
C LYS A 151 11.55 13.94 16.22
N PHE A 152 11.73 14.76 15.19
CA PHE A 152 13.05 15.32 14.86
C PHE A 152 13.28 16.75 15.32
N ASN A 153 12.27 17.43 15.87
CA ASN A 153 12.39 18.77 16.47
C ASN A 153 13.19 19.78 15.61
N PHE A 154 12.89 19.84 14.30
CA PHE A 154 13.63 20.63 13.31
C PHE A 154 13.76 22.14 13.64
N TYR A 155 12.95 22.65 14.55
CA TYR A 155 13.00 24.06 14.95
C TYR A 155 14.15 24.41 15.88
N LYS A 156 14.85 23.43 16.50
CA LYS A 156 16.01 23.68 17.32
C LYS A 156 17.31 23.91 16.55
N LEU A 157 17.35 23.57 15.28
CA LEU A 157 18.56 23.69 14.42
C LEU A 157 18.79 25.09 13.85
N LYS A 158 17.93 26.08 14.15
CA LYS A 158 18.05 27.46 13.64
C LYS A 158 18.60 28.49 14.64
N THR A 159 19.05 28.08 15.80
CA THR A 159 19.49 29.00 16.87
C THR A 159 20.92 28.76 17.40
N GLU A 160 21.77 28.06 16.63
CA GLU A 160 23.23 27.99 16.94
C GLU A 160 24.01 28.67 15.79
#